data_09204d8fa7ddd1ed29f44890fba15cbd
#
_entry.id   09204d8fa7ddd1ed29f44890fba15cbd
#
_cell.length_a   1.000
_cell.length_b   1.000
_cell.length_c   1.000
_cell.angle_alpha   90.00
_cell.angle_beta   90.00
_cell.angle_gamma   90.00
#
_symmetry.space_group_name_H-M   'P 1'
#
loop_
_entity.id
_entity.type
_entity.pdbx_description
1 polymer ?
#
loop_
_entity_poly.entity_id
_entity_poly.type
_entity_poly.pdbx_seq_one_letter_code
_entity_poly.pdbx_strand_id
1 'polypeptide(L)'
;LSDRFHTNRLGKVDNRFRNAHKVNLVRYADDFIVTAATKEIAEEAKELIRDFLKTRGLELSEEKTLITHIDDGFDMLGWTFRKFNGKLIVKPSKKSLKAFTASLSETILGRGKAWKQNLLIEKLNQQIRGWTNYHRSVCASEAFTHIDYVLYELLWRWAKRRHPHKGKWWVSTNYWHRRGNRNWVFSTEDKELLRVDHIPIIRHTKVRMDANPYLEPEYFHARQFSRGMKRFTGRFKQIWKNQNGCCHHCGLPMDIQDEREIFFKVPKSKGGKEEVRNMAYVHKYCNQLYFERRAKA
;
A
#
# COMPACT_ATOMS: atom_id res chain seq x y z
N LEU A 1 -10.00 0.45 29.87
CA LEU A 1 -10.74 -0.47 29.00
C LEU A 1 -10.45 -1.93 29.30
N SER A 2 -9.17 -2.32 29.45
CA SER A 2 -8.79 -3.72 29.71
C SER A 2 -9.39 -4.20 31.03
N ASP A 3 -9.24 -3.45 32.12
CA ASP A 3 -9.74 -3.81 33.45
C ASP A 3 -11.25 -3.96 33.47
N ARG A 4 -11.98 -3.19 32.69
CA ARG A 4 -13.44 -3.23 32.64
C ARG A 4 -14.02 -4.30 31.73
N PHE A 5 -13.41 -4.51 30.55
CA PHE A 5 -13.98 -5.33 29.48
C PHE A 5 -13.21 -6.64 29.17
N HIS A 6 -12.01 -6.82 29.73
CA HIS A 6 -11.19 -8.00 29.46
C HIS A 6 -10.92 -8.84 30.72
N THR A 7 -11.18 -8.31 31.92
CA THR A 7 -10.93 -9.00 33.19
C THR A 7 -12.22 -9.53 33.81
N ASN A 8 -12.16 -10.67 34.42
CA ASN A 8 -13.23 -11.24 35.19
C ASN A 8 -13.33 -10.60 36.62
N ARG A 9 -14.29 -11.03 37.41
CA ARG A 9 -14.51 -10.54 38.80
C ARG A 9 -13.29 -10.73 39.73
N LEU A 10 -12.35 -11.61 39.35
CA LEU A 10 -11.11 -11.88 40.09
C LEU A 10 -9.92 -11.05 39.58
N GLY A 11 -10.14 -10.08 38.71
CA GLY A 11 -9.09 -9.24 38.13
C GLY A 11 -8.16 -9.95 37.13
N LYS A 12 -8.51 -11.17 36.69
CA LYS A 12 -7.71 -11.91 35.72
C LYS A 12 -8.31 -11.74 34.31
N VAL A 13 -7.41 -11.61 33.31
CA VAL A 13 -7.81 -11.56 31.89
C VAL A 13 -8.55 -12.85 31.52
N ASP A 14 -9.78 -12.73 31.05
CA ASP A 14 -10.64 -13.83 30.65
C ASP A 14 -11.08 -13.68 29.20
N ASN A 15 -10.70 -14.64 28.38
CA ASN A 15 -11.00 -14.66 26.96
C ASN A 15 -12.52 -14.76 26.67
N ARG A 16 -13.28 -15.42 27.53
CA ARG A 16 -14.75 -15.50 27.36
C ARG A 16 -15.37 -14.12 27.55
N PHE A 17 -14.95 -13.41 28.60
CA PHE A 17 -15.39 -12.07 28.91
C PHE A 17 -14.99 -11.07 27.80
N ARG A 18 -13.74 -11.12 27.40
CA ARG A 18 -13.23 -10.33 26.27
C ARG A 18 -14.02 -10.58 24.97
N ASN A 19 -14.30 -11.84 24.64
CA ASN A 19 -15.04 -12.21 23.43
C ASN A 19 -16.53 -11.80 23.51
N ALA A 20 -17.13 -11.74 24.68
CA ALA A 20 -18.50 -11.26 24.87
C ALA A 20 -18.62 -9.76 24.60
N HIS A 21 -17.71 -8.95 25.12
CA HIS A 21 -17.73 -7.49 24.97
C HIS A 21 -17.14 -7.01 23.65
N LYS A 22 -16.18 -7.74 23.07
CA LYS A 22 -15.45 -7.40 21.81
C LYS A 22 -14.83 -5.99 21.81
N VAL A 23 -14.52 -5.48 23.00
CA VAL A 23 -13.89 -4.16 23.13
C VAL A 23 -12.41 -4.28 22.81
N ASN A 24 -11.97 -3.62 21.74
CA ASN A 24 -10.57 -3.52 21.38
C ASN A 24 -10.28 -2.08 20.93
N LEU A 25 -9.14 -1.56 21.39
CA LEU A 25 -8.63 -0.23 20.99
C LEU A 25 -7.57 -0.40 19.91
N VAL A 26 -7.73 0.32 18.80
CA VAL A 26 -6.72 0.48 17.77
C VAL A 26 -6.43 1.97 17.64
N ARG A 27 -5.16 2.36 17.83
CA ARG A 27 -4.74 3.75 17.81
C ARG A 27 -3.66 3.99 16.75
N TYR A 28 -3.76 5.11 16.08
CA TYR A 28 -2.74 5.64 15.18
C TYR A 28 -2.60 7.15 15.43
N ALA A 29 -1.49 7.57 16.03
CA ALA A 29 -1.28 8.93 16.52
C ALA A 29 -2.44 9.40 17.41
N ASP A 30 -3.16 10.44 16.97
CA ASP A 30 -4.32 11.01 17.67
C ASP A 30 -5.63 10.31 17.31
N ASP A 31 -5.66 9.63 16.16
CA ASP A 31 -6.84 8.88 15.71
C ASP A 31 -6.91 7.51 16.40
N PHE A 32 -8.10 7.13 16.87
CA PHE A 32 -8.32 5.80 17.42
C PHE A 32 -9.71 5.26 17.10
N ILE A 33 -9.83 3.94 17.12
CA ILE A 33 -11.09 3.21 17.00
C ILE A 33 -11.23 2.31 18.21
N VAL A 34 -12.44 2.26 18.75
CA VAL A 34 -12.84 1.26 19.74
C VAL A 34 -13.93 0.42 19.13
N THR A 35 -13.72 -0.91 19.10
CA THR A 35 -14.79 -1.84 18.72
C THR A 35 -15.58 -2.24 19.97
N ALA A 36 -16.86 -2.55 19.81
CA ALA A 36 -17.71 -3.06 20.86
C ALA A 36 -18.74 -4.05 20.30
N ALA A 37 -19.29 -4.92 21.15
CA ALA A 37 -20.31 -5.88 20.74
C ALA A 37 -21.69 -5.23 20.55
N THR A 38 -22.02 -4.23 21.37
CA THR A 38 -23.30 -3.50 21.36
C THR A 38 -23.06 -2.00 21.47
N LYS A 39 -24.10 -1.21 21.19
CA LYS A 39 -24.05 0.25 21.28
C LYS A 39 -23.85 0.71 22.75
N GLU A 40 -24.49 0.07 23.69
CA GLU A 40 -24.38 0.38 25.11
C GLU A 40 -22.94 0.20 25.61
N ILE A 41 -22.29 -0.89 25.21
CA ILE A 41 -20.87 -1.13 25.53
C ILE A 41 -19.96 -0.06 24.85
N ALA A 42 -20.30 0.40 23.66
CA ALA A 42 -19.57 1.46 23.00
C ALA A 42 -19.73 2.80 23.71
N GLU A 43 -20.91 3.12 24.20
CA GLU A 43 -21.21 4.32 25.01
C GLU A 43 -20.45 4.27 26.33
N GLU A 44 -20.49 3.13 27.06
CA GLU A 44 -19.71 2.95 28.29
C GLU A 44 -18.20 3.11 28.02
N ALA A 45 -17.68 2.54 26.94
CA ALA A 45 -16.30 2.69 26.57
C ALA A 45 -15.93 4.14 26.24
N LYS A 46 -16.83 4.90 25.61
CA LYS A 46 -16.65 6.33 25.31
C LYS A 46 -16.51 7.15 26.60
N GLU A 47 -17.39 6.91 27.60
CA GLU A 47 -17.31 7.60 28.88
C GLU A 47 -15.98 7.29 29.62
N LEU A 48 -15.61 6.03 29.69
CA LEU A 48 -14.34 5.64 30.33
C LEU A 48 -13.11 6.31 29.65
N ILE A 49 -13.15 6.48 28.34
CA ILE A 49 -12.08 7.17 27.62
C ILE A 49 -12.11 8.67 27.91
N ARG A 50 -13.30 9.27 27.96
CA ARG A 50 -13.49 10.68 28.32
C ARG A 50 -12.89 10.97 29.70
N ASP A 51 -13.24 10.17 30.70
CA ASP A 51 -12.72 10.33 32.06
C ASP A 51 -11.19 10.16 32.12
N PHE A 52 -10.68 9.15 31.41
CA PHE A 52 -9.23 8.92 31.31
C PHE A 52 -8.49 10.10 30.66
N LEU A 53 -9.02 10.70 29.61
CA LEU A 53 -8.42 11.85 28.93
C LEU A 53 -8.51 13.11 29.79
N LYS A 54 -9.65 13.34 30.47
CA LYS A 54 -9.87 14.47 31.36
C LYS A 54 -8.81 14.53 32.49
N THR A 55 -8.42 13.41 33.06
CA THR A 55 -7.34 13.35 34.07
C THR A 55 -5.98 13.77 33.55
N ARG A 56 -5.82 13.92 32.22
CA ARG A 56 -4.59 14.32 31.53
C ARG A 56 -4.70 15.66 30.83
N GLY A 57 -5.78 16.42 31.10
CA GLY A 57 -6.03 17.71 30.46
C GLY A 57 -6.37 17.62 28.97
N LEU A 58 -6.85 16.44 28.51
CA LEU A 58 -7.24 16.21 27.12
C LEU A 58 -8.76 16.01 27.04
N GLU A 59 -9.34 16.40 25.91
CA GLU A 59 -10.78 16.29 25.66
C GLU A 59 -11.06 15.52 24.36
N LEU A 60 -12.18 14.78 24.35
CA LEU A 60 -12.71 14.19 23.12
C LEU A 60 -13.41 15.27 22.29
N SER A 61 -13.11 15.33 21.01
CA SER A 61 -13.90 16.15 20.08
C SER A 61 -15.25 15.48 19.84
N GLU A 62 -16.33 16.05 20.32
CA GLU A 62 -17.69 15.52 20.16
C GLU A 62 -18.09 15.43 18.68
N GLU A 63 -17.71 16.40 17.85
CA GLU A 63 -17.99 16.38 16.42
C GLU A 63 -17.31 15.23 15.67
N LYS A 64 -16.12 14.78 16.15
CA LYS A 64 -15.32 13.74 15.51
C LYS A 64 -15.50 12.36 16.15
N THR A 65 -16.05 12.29 17.38
CA THR A 65 -16.20 11.03 18.11
C THR A 65 -17.61 10.47 17.90
N LEU A 66 -17.75 9.59 16.91
CA LEU A 66 -19.02 9.02 16.51
C LEU A 66 -19.09 7.54 16.88
N ILE A 67 -20.25 7.10 17.35
CA ILE A 67 -20.60 5.68 17.49
C ILE A 67 -21.37 5.29 16.23
N THR A 68 -20.82 4.36 15.46
CA THR A 68 -21.37 3.96 14.16
C THR A 68 -21.49 2.44 14.08
N HIS A 69 -22.61 1.94 13.56
CA HIS A 69 -22.74 0.51 13.28
C HIS A 69 -21.88 0.11 12.10
N ILE A 70 -21.25 -1.05 12.18
CA ILE A 70 -20.27 -1.50 11.15
C ILE A 70 -20.93 -1.76 9.78
N ASP A 71 -22.24 -1.99 9.73
CA ASP A 71 -22.99 -2.14 8.47
C ASP A 71 -23.22 -0.79 7.78
N ASP A 72 -23.24 0.32 8.52
CA ASP A 72 -23.24 1.69 7.96
C ASP A 72 -21.83 2.06 7.47
N GLY A 73 -20.83 1.62 8.23
CA GLY A 73 -19.41 1.83 7.93
C GLY A 73 -18.89 3.18 8.39
N PHE A 74 -17.56 3.31 8.37
CA PHE A 74 -16.88 4.56 8.73
C PHE A 74 -15.56 4.68 7.94
N ASP A 75 -15.07 5.91 7.84
CA ASP A 75 -13.79 6.21 7.21
C ASP A 75 -12.70 6.45 8.27
N MET A 76 -11.54 5.82 8.10
CA MET A 76 -10.33 6.08 8.89
C MET A 76 -9.09 5.93 8.03
N LEU A 77 -8.13 6.85 8.17
CA LEU A 77 -6.84 6.84 7.48
C LEU A 77 -6.97 6.62 5.95
N GLY A 78 -7.98 7.23 5.33
CA GLY A 78 -8.21 7.12 3.89
C GLY A 78 -8.83 5.81 3.43
N TRP A 79 -9.28 4.95 4.35
CA TRP A 79 -10.02 3.73 4.07
C TRP A 79 -11.42 3.77 4.65
N THR A 80 -12.38 3.17 3.93
CA THR A 80 -13.73 2.88 4.41
C THR A 80 -13.77 1.45 4.92
N PHE A 81 -14.21 1.29 6.15
CA PHE A 81 -14.47 0.01 6.82
C PHE A 81 -15.97 -0.21 6.85
N ARG A 82 -16.48 -1.25 6.21
CA ARG A 82 -17.90 -1.56 6.19
C ARG A 82 -18.14 -3.06 6.06
N LYS A 83 -19.19 -3.53 6.71
CA LYS A 83 -19.63 -4.92 6.62
C LYS A 83 -20.73 -5.06 5.57
N PHE A 84 -20.56 -6.00 4.65
CA PHE A 84 -21.52 -6.33 3.62
C PHE A 84 -21.85 -7.83 3.73
N ASN A 85 -23.10 -8.18 3.87
CA ASN A 85 -23.56 -9.58 3.99
C ASN A 85 -22.68 -10.40 4.96
N GLY A 86 -22.43 -9.84 6.14
CA GLY A 86 -21.63 -10.48 7.19
C GLY A 86 -20.09 -10.43 6.98
N LYS A 87 -19.59 -9.95 5.85
CA LYS A 87 -18.13 -9.86 5.54
C LYS A 87 -17.62 -8.43 5.67
N LEU A 88 -16.60 -8.23 6.49
CA LEU A 88 -15.91 -6.94 6.57
C LEU A 88 -15.11 -6.69 5.28
N ILE A 89 -15.42 -5.59 4.62
CA ILE A 89 -14.68 -5.09 3.45
C ILE A 89 -14.00 -3.79 3.84
N VAL A 90 -12.72 -3.68 3.51
CA VAL A 90 -11.92 -2.47 3.64
C VAL A 90 -11.53 -2.04 2.25
N LYS A 91 -11.82 -0.78 1.89
CA LYS A 91 -11.50 -0.23 0.56
C LYS A 91 -11.05 1.24 0.66
N PRO A 92 -10.40 1.81 -0.36
CA PRO A 92 -10.11 3.24 -0.40
C PRO A 92 -11.37 4.06 -0.18
N SER A 93 -11.31 5.08 0.68
CA SER A 93 -12.46 5.93 0.93
C SER A 93 -12.78 6.80 -0.30
N LYS A 94 -14.05 7.14 -0.48
CA LYS A 94 -14.48 8.06 -1.54
C LYS A 94 -13.74 9.39 -1.46
N LYS A 95 -13.48 9.89 -0.25
CA LYS A 95 -12.72 11.11 0.00
C LYS A 95 -11.28 10.99 -0.48
N SER A 96 -10.59 9.88 -0.15
CA SER A 96 -9.22 9.61 -0.60
C SER A 96 -9.14 9.51 -2.13
N LEU A 97 -10.06 8.76 -2.75
CA LEU A 97 -10.11 8.61 -4.20
C LEU A 97 -10.34 9.95 -4.91
N LYS A 98 -11.31 10.75 -4.44
CA LYS A 98 -11.61 12.09 -4.97
C LYS A 98 -10.42 13.04 -4.84
N ALA A 99 -9.75 13.04 -3.70
CA ALA A 99 -8.56 13.86 -3.47
C ALA A 99 -7.42 13.46 -4.42
N PHE A 100 -7.20 12.17 -4.62
CA PHE A 100 -6.16 11.68 -5.52
C PHE A 100 -6.45 11.99 -6.99
N THR A 101 -7.68 11.79 -7.46
CA THR A 101 -8.07 12.13 -8.85
C THR A 101 -8.01 13.64 -9.08
N ALA A 102 -8.33 14.47 -8.09
CA ALA A 102 -8.15 15.92 -8.16
C ALA A 102 -6.65 16.30 -8.25
N SER A 103 -5.78 15.64 -7.48
CA SER A 103 -4.33 15.84 -7.56
C SER A 103 -3.75 15.45 -8.92
N LEU A 104 -4.24 14.35 -9.54
CA LEU A 104 -3.87 13.97 -10.90
C LEU A 104 -4.33 15.03 -11.92
N SER A 105 -5.55 15.53 -11.77
CA SER A 105 -6.09 16.59 -12.64
C SER A 105 -5.24 17.87 -12.54
N GLU A 106 -4.89 18.29 -11.34
CA GLU A 106 -4.02 19.46 -11.11
C GLU A 106 -2.61 19.23 -11.71
N THR A 107 -2.07 18.02 -11.57
CA THR A 107 -0.77 17.69 -12.17
C THR A 107 -0.81 17.72 -13.69
N ILE A 108 -1.85 17.19 -14.32
CA ILE A 108 -1.95 17.06 -15.79
C ILE A 108 -2.40 18.36 -16.43
N LEU A 109 -3.51 18.93 -15.96
CA LEU A 109 -4.18 20.07 -16.58
C LEU A 109 -3.80 21.43 -15.95
N GLY A 110 -3.27 21.42 -14.75
CA GLY A 110 -2.72 22.59 -14.07
C GLY A 110 -1.24 22.77 -14.38
N ARG A 111 -0.38 22.24 -13.51
CA ARG A 111 1.09 22.43 -13.56
C ARG A 111 1.75 21.82 -14.79
N GLY A 112 1.26 20.67 -15.23
CA GLY A 112 1.84 19.90 -16.34
C GLY A 112 1.43 20.33 -17.74
N LYS A 113 0.67 21.42 -17.89
CA LYS A 113 0.16 21.90 -19.19
C LYS A 113 1.25 21.97 -20.28
N ALA A 114 2.40 22.51 -19.92
CA ALA A 114 3.52 22.74 -20.82
C ALA A 114 4.63 21.68 -20.73
N TRP A 115 4.52 20.72 -19.83
CA TRP A 115 5.57 19.72 -19.63
C TRP A 115 5.75 18.81 -20.85
N LYS A 116 7.00 18.41 -21.11
CA LYS A 116 7.26 17.32 -22.04
C LYS A 116 6.63 16.02 -21.54
N GLN A 117 6.21 15.16 -22.45
CA GLN A 117 5.53 13.90 -22.12
C GLN A 117 6.35 13.02 -21.14
N ASN A 118 7.67 12.91 -21.34
CA ASN A 118 8.56 12.15 -20.45
C ASN A 118 8.50 12.61 -18.99
N LEU A 119 8.53 13.93 -18.78
CA LEU A 119 8.44 14.51 -17.44
C LEU A 119 7.07 14.28 -16.82
N LEU A 120 6.01 14.42 -17.62
CA LEU A 120 4.65 14.17 -17.14
C LEU A 120 4.49 12.72 -16.70
N ILE A 121 4.93 11.75 -17.51
CA ILE A 121 4.89 10.32 -17.18
C ILE A 121 5.65 10.04 -15.88
N GLU A 122 6.83 10.61 -15.73
CA GLU A 122 7.64 10.41 -14.51
C GLU A 122 6.93 10.90 -13.24
N LYS A 123 6.38 12.12 -13.28
CA LYS A 123 5.64 12.69 -12.14
C LYS A 123 4.37 11.91 -11.81
N LEU A 124 3.62 11.51 -12.84
CA LEU A 124 2.43 10.68 -12.66
C LEU A 124 2.79 9.31 -12.06
N ASN A 125 3.83 8.66 -12.57
CA ASN A 125 4.27 7.37 -12.05
C ASN A 125 4.68 7.43 -10.57
N GLN A 126 5.30 8.54 -10.13
CA GLN A 126 5.62 8.76 -8.71
C GLN A 126 4.35 8.85 -7.86
N GLN A 127 3.36 9.65 -8.28
CA GLN A 127 2.07 9.79 -7.58
C GLN A 127 1.29 8.48 -7.55
N ILE A 128 1.20 7.80 -8.69
CA ILE A 128 0.50 6.51 -8.83
C ILE A 128 1.13 5.48 -7.89
N ARG A 129 2.46 5.31 -7.90
CA ARG A 129 3.15 4.37 -7.02
C ARG A 129 2.90 4.66 -5.54
N GLY A 130 2.97 5.92 -5.13
CA GLY A 130 2.71 6.33 -3.74
C GLY A 130 1.31 5.94 -3.30
N TRP A 131 0.29 6.35 -4.05
CA TRP A 131 -1.10 6.10 -3.70
C TRP A 131 -1.46 4.60 -3.78
N THR A 132 -1.05 3.91 -4.82
CA THR A 132 -1.35 2.49 -5.00
C THR A 132 -0.63 1.60 -3.99
N ASN A 133 0.62 1.90 -3.64
CA ASN A 133 1.34 1.18 -2.59
C ASN A 133 0.63 1.27 -1.23
N TYR A 134 0.06 2.43 -0.91
CA TYR A 134 -0.73 2.59 0.30
C TYR A 134 -2.02 1.78 0.27
N HIS A 135 -2.74 1.78 -0.86
CA HIS A 135 -4.06 1.17 -0.97
C HIS A 135 -4.09 -0.30 -1.42
N ARG A 136 -3.00 -0.83 -1.97
CA ARG A 136 -2.97 -2.22 -2.49
C ARG A 136 -3.11 -3.31 -1.42
N SER A 137 -3.11 -2.95 -0.15
CA SER A 137 -3.33 -3.89 0.96
C SER A 137 -4.80 -4.20 1.22
N VAL A 138 -5.70 -3.45 0.65
CA VAL A 138 -7.15 -3.52 0.83
C VAL A 138 -7.88 -3.87 -0.48
N CYS A 139 -9.20 -3.92 -0.49
CA CYS A 139 -10.00 -4.18 -1.69
C CYS A 139 -10.02 -2.94 -2.61
N ALA A 140 -8.94 -2.70 -3.35
CA ALA A 140 -8.73 -1.48 -4.14
C ALA A 140 -8.92 -1.64 -5.65
N SER A 141 -9.21 -2.84 -6.17
CA SER A 141 -9.28 -3.10 -7.62
C SER A 141 -10.23 -2.17 -8.36
N GLU A 142 -11.42 -1.95 -7.81
CA GLU A 142 -12.43 -1.04 -8.39
C GLU A 142 -11.89 0.41 -8.46
N ALA A 143 -11.24 0.87 -7.38
CA ALA A 143 -10.63 2.19 -7.33
C ALA A 143 -9.46 2.32 -8.32
N PHE A 144 -8.67 1.26 -8.49
CA PHE A 144 -7.56 1.23 -9.44
C PHE A 144 -8.05 1.33 -10.89
N THR A 145 -9.09 0.59 -11.25
CA THR A 145 -9.72 0.69 -12.58
C THR A 145 -10.29 2.09 -12.82
N HIS A 146 -10.94 2.69 -11.82
CA HIS A 146 -11.45 4.04 -11.91
C HIS A 146 -10.33 5.08 -12.14
N ILE A 147 -9.19 4.92 -11.47
CA ILE A 147 -8.03 5.80 -11.67
C ILE A 147 -7.49 5.70 -13.09
N ASP A 148 -7.37 4.50 -13.66
CA ASP A 148 -6.93 4.32 -15.05
C ASP A 148 -7.86 5.01 -16.03
N TYR A 149 -9.17 4.92 -15.82
CA TYR A 149 -10.15 5.63 -16.61
C TYR A 149 -9.97 7.16 -16.51
N VAL A 150 -9.86 7.70 -15.30
CA VAL A 150 -9.64 9.14 -15.08
C VAL A 150 -8.33 9.61 -15.71
N LEU A 151 -7.25 8.84 -15.58
CA LEU A 151 -5.97 9.15 -16.22
C LEU A 151 -6.09 9.23 -17.73
N TYR A 152 -6.79 8.26 -18.36
CA TYR A 152 -7.03 8.29 -19.80
C TYR A 152 -7.76 9.58 -20.23
N GLU A 153 -8.85 9.93 -19.56
CA GLU A 153 -9.63 11.13 -19.85
C GLU A 153 -8.82 12.43 -19.70
N LEU A 154 -8.03 12.53 -18.63
CA LEU A 154 -7.19 13.70 -18.36
C LEU A 154 -6.06 13.84 -19.38
N LEU A 155 -5.38 12.73 -19.69
CA LEU A 155 -4.29 12.71 -20.66
C LEU A 155 -4.76 12.96 -22.10
N TRP A 156 -5.96 12.46 -22.43
CA TRP A 156 -6.58 12.76 -23.70
C TRP A 156 -6.85 14.27 -23.85
N ARG A 157 -7.43 14.90 -22.84
CA ARG A 157 -7.64 16.36 -22.81
C ARG A 157 -6.32 17.13 -22.90
N TRP A 158 -5.29 16.68 -22.17
CA TRP A 158 -3.95 17.28 -22.22
C TRP A 158 -3.34 17.20 -23.63
N ALA A 159 -3.36 16.04 -24.27
CA ALA A 159 -2.83 15.84 -25.61
C ALA A 159 -3.61 16.64 -26.68
N LYS A 160 -4.95 16.62 -26.62
CA LYS A 160 -5.81 17.36 -27.56
C LYS A 160 -5.62 18.88 -27.45
N ARG A 161 -5.44 19.40 -26.23
CA ARG A 161 -5.16 20.83 -26.02
C ARG A 161 -3.85 21.28 -26.66
N ARG A 162 -2.84 20.43 -26.71
CA ARG A 162 -1.54 20.74 -27.34
C ARG A 162 -1.62 20.78 -28.84
N HIS A 163 -2.57 20.06 -29.42
CA HIS A 163 -2.75 19.91 -30.88
C HIS A 163 -4.20 20.11 -31.27
N PRO A 164 -4.75 21.35 -31.14
CA PRO A 164 -6.17 21.63 -31.37
C PRO A 164 -6.62 21.31 -32.79
N HIS A 165 -5.73 21.51 -33.75
CA HIS A 165 -6.01 21.30 -35.18
C HIS A 165 -5.75 19.86 -35.68
N LYS A 166 -5.24 18.95 -34.79
CA LYS A 166 -5.01 17.56 -35.21
C LYS A 166 -6.20 16.66 -34.89
N GLY A 167 -6.47 15.71 -35.78
CA GLY A 167 -7.52 14.71 -35.59
C GLY A 167 -7.24 13.72 -34.45
N LYS A 168 -8.27 12.98 -34.05
CA LYS A 168 -8.18 11.98 -32.97
C LYS A 168 -7.13 10.89 -33.27
N TRP A 169 -7.09 10.42 -34.51
CA TRP A 169 -6.14 9.41 -34.96
C TRP A 169 -4.70 9.88 -34.81
N TRP A 170 -4.39 11.10 -35.24
CA TRP A 170 -3.04 11.66 -35.10
C TRP A 170 -2.64 11.77 -33.62
N VAL A 171 -3.53 12.25 -32.75
CA VAL A 171 -3.25 12.37 -31.30
C VAL A 171 -2.99 11.01 -30.70
N SER A 172 -3.82 10.00 -31.01
CA SER A 172 -3.64 8.65 -30.49
C SER A 172 -2.30 8.04 -30.92
N THR A 173 -1.95 8.16 -32.20
CA THR A 173 -0.70 7.57 -32.73
C THR A 173 0.54 8.22 -32.15
N ASN A 174 0.50 9.51 -31.79
CA ASN A 174 1.67 10.23 -31.26
C ASN A 174 1.87 10.09 -29.76
N TYR A 175 0.82 9.75 -29.00
CA TYR A 175 0.90 9.73 -27.54
C TYR A 175 0.66 8.35 -26.92
N TRP A 176 -0.05 7.46 -27.63
CA TRP A 176 -0.33 6.10 -27.18
C TRP A 176 0.31 5.09 -28.12
N HIS A 177 1.17 4.26 -27.58
CA HIS A 177 1.92 3.29 -28.39
C HIS A 177 1.65 1.87 -27.92
N ARG A 178 1.94 0.91 -28.80
CA ARG A 178 1.97 -0.50 -28.40
C ARG A 178 3.23 -0.77 -27.60
N ARG A 179 3.09 -1.40 -26.43
CA ARG A 179 4.18 -1.84 -25.57
C ARG A 179 3.97 -3.30 -25.19
N GLY A 180 4.78 -4.18 -25.76
CA GLY A 180 4.59 -5.63 -25.63
C GLY A 180 3.21 -6.08 -26.11
N ASN A 181 2.45 -6.74 -25.26
CA ASN A 181 1.08 -7.20 -25.55
C ASN A 181 -0.01 -6.15 -25.30
N ARG A 182 0.37 -4.91 -24.94
CA ARG A 182 -0.58 -3.83 -24.67
C ARG A 182 -0.63 -2.84 -25.82
N ASN A 183 -1.84 -2.54 -26.24
CA ASN A 183 -2.08 -1.55 -27.27
C ASN A 183 -2.34 -0.16 -26.67
N TRP A 184 -2.46 0.79 -26.63
CA TRP A 184 -2.90 2.03 -25.99
C TRP A 184 -2.18 2.36 -24.68
N VAL A 185 -0.85 2.32 -24.68
CA VAL A 185 -0.04 2.75 -23.54
C VAL A 185 0.40 4.19 -23.77
N PHE A 186 0.03 5.12 -22.88
CA PHE A 186 0.58 6.48 -22.91
C PHE A 186 2.07 6.41 -22.60
N SER A 187 2.89 6.60 -23.63
CA SER A 187 4.34 6.34 -23.55
C SER A 187 5.13 7.15 -24.54
N THR A 188 6.42 7.31 -24.23
CA THR A 188 7.47 7.78 -25.16
C THR A 188 8.40 6.61 -25.46
N GLU A 189 9.48 6.83 -26.19
CA GLU A 189 10.48 5.78 -26.45
C GLU A 189 11.03 5.18 -25.17
N ASP A 190 11.35 6.01 -24.15
CA ASP A 190 12.05 5.63 -22.94
C ASP A 190 11.13 5.35 -21.74
N LYS A 191 9.92 5.91 -21.72
CA LYS A 191 9.05 5.88 -20.54
C LYS A 191 7.63 5.49 -20.88
N GLU A 192 7.00 4.74 -20.00
CA GLU A 192 5.59 4.39 -20.08
C GLU A 192 4.84 4.73 -18.80
N LEU A 193 3.56 5.10 -18.95
CA LEU A 193 2.67 5.30 -17.81
C LEU A 193 2.34 3.95 -17.16
N LEU A 194 2.42 3.91 -15.83
CA LEU A 194 2.03 2.74 -15.05
C LEU A 194 0.53 2.48 -15.21
N ARG A 195 0.20 1.23 -15.42
CA ARG A 195 -1.17 0.76 -15.44
C ARG A 195 -1.61 0.38 -14.03
N VAL A 196 -2.61 1.09 -13.52
CA VAL A 196 -3.01 1.01 -12.11
C VAL A 196 -3.80 -0.25 -11.82
N ASP A 197 -4.70 -0.67 -12.71
CA ASP A 197 -5.53 -1.88 -12.56
C ASP A 197 -4.73 -3.19 -12.54
N HIS A 198 -3.49 -3.18 -13.03
CA HIS A 198 -2.57 -4.32 -12.99
C HIS A 198 -1.74 -4.41 -11.70
N ILE A 199 -1.84 -3.41 -10.81
CA ILE A 199 -1.12 -3.46 -9.54
C ILE A 199 -1.77 -4.51 -8.64
N PRO A 200 -1.03 -5.55 -8.23
CA PRO A 200 -1.61 -6.65 -7.47
C PRO A 200 -2.00 -6.23 -6.06
N ILE A 201 -3.15 -6.71 -5.61
CA ILE A 201 -3.57 -6.55 -4.22
C ILE A 201 -2.74 -7.48 -3.34
N ILE A 202 -2.03 -6.92 -2.37
CA ILE A 202 -1.16 -7.64 -1.44
C ILE A 202 -1.64 -7.37 -0.02
N ARG A 203 -2.49 -8.26 0.50
CA ARG A 203 -3.06 -8.11 1.85
C ARG A 203 -1.99 -8.26 2.92
N HIS A 204 -2.04 -7.41 3.93
CA HIS A 204 -1.22 -7.55 5.11
C HIS A 204 -1.58 -8.82 5.88
N THR A 205 -0.57 -9.55 6.32
CA THR A 205 -0.76 -10.64 7.28
C THR A 205 -0.95 -10.03 8.67
N LYS A 206 -1.91 -10.55 9.45
CA LYS A 206 -2.13 -10.05 10.82
C LYS A 206 -0.85 -10.15 11.63
N VAL A 207 -0.55 -9.12 12.39
CA VAL A 207 0.51 -9.12 13.41
C VAL A 207 -0.12 -9.50 14.74
N ARG A 208 0.60 -10.24 15.57
CA ARG A 208 0.21 -10.49 16.96
C ARG A 208 0.13 -9.13 17.67
N MET A 209 -0.96 -8.87 18.41
CA MET A 209 -1.24 -7.52 18.95
C MET A 209 -0.17 -7.01 19.93
N ASP A 210 0.48 -7.90 20.62
CA ASP A 210 1.54 -7.64 21.61
C ASP A 210 2.95 -7.67 21.00
N ALA A 211 3.07 -7.99 19.69
CA ALA A 211 4.37 -8.08 19.03
C ALA A 211 5.00 -6.69 18.80
N ASN A 212 6.24 -6.55 19.24
CA ASN A 212 7.03 -5.34 19.08
C ASN A 212 8.20 -5.59 18.12
N PRO A 213 8.32 -4.85 17.00
CA PRO A 213 9.38 -5.08 16.02
C PRO A 213 10.79 -4.83 16.56
N TYR A 214 10.94 -4.03 17.59
CA TYR A 214 12.23 -3.76 18.23
C TYR A 214 12.63 -4.84 19.25
N LEU A 215 11.66 -5.53 19.86
CA LEU A 215 11.91 -6.56 20.87
C LEU A 215 11.88 -7.97 20.26
N GLU A 216 11.21 -8.17 19.14
CA GLU A 216 10.99 -9.47 18.50
C GLU A 216 11.35 -9.46 17.00
N PRO A 217 12.55 -9.04 16.60
CA PRO A 217 12.92 -8.92 15.19
C PRO A 217 12.82 -10.27 14.45
N GLU A 218 13.08 -11.38 15.11
CA GLU A 218 12.99 -12.74 14.54
C GLU A 218 11.54 -13.10 14.15
N TYR A 219 10.57 -12.72 14.97
CA TYR A 219 9.15 -12.93 14.64
C TYR A 219 8.77 -12.18 13.35
N PHE A 220 9.21 -10.94 13.21
CA PHE A 220 8.91 -10.14 12.01
C PHE A 220 9.68 -10.67 10.79
N HIS A 221 10.92 -11.05 10.94
CA HIS A 221 11.70 -11.69 9.87
C HIS A 221 11.06 -13.00 9.40
N ALA A 222 10.69 -13.91 10.32
CA ALA A 222 10.02 -15.15 9.97
C ALA A 222 8.71 -14.93 9.20
N ARG A 223 7.97 -13.87 9.51
CA ARG A 223 6.76 -13.48 8.77
C ARG A 223 7.06 -13.02 7.35
N GLN A 224 8.09 -12.18 7.17
CA GLN A 224 8.53 -11.70 5.86
C GLN A 224 9.03 -12.88 5.01
N PHE A 225 9.86 -13.74 5.59
CA PHE A 225 10.33 -14.97 4.94
C PHE A 225 9.18 -15.85 4.48
N SER A 226 8.21 -16.14 5.36
CA SER A 226 7.03 -16.96 5.05
C SER A 226 6.17 -16.37 3.93
N ARG A 227 6.03 -15.04 3.87
CA ARG A 227 5.32 -14.34 2.79
C ARG A 227 6.03 -14.54 1.45
N GLY A 228 7.35 -14.42 1.42
CA GLY A 228 8.16 -14.69 0.23
C GLY A 228 8.03 -16.14 -0.23
N MET A 229 8.09 -17.09 0.70
CA MET A 229 7.91 -18.52 0.40
C MET A 229 6.54 -18.85 -0.23
N LYS A 230 5.51 -18.10 0.07
CA LYS A 230 4.17 -18.22 -0.55
C LYS A 230 4.07 -17.47 -1.89
N ARG A 231 4.80 -16.37 -2.04
CA ARG A 231 4.71 -15.49 -3.20
C ARG A 231 5.54 -15.99 -4.38
N PHE A 232 6.74 -16.48 -4.10
CA PHE A 232 7.67 -16.93 -5.14
C PHE A 232 7.44 -18.38 -5.52
N THR A 233 7.73 -18.72 -6.78
CA THR A 233 7.62 -20.06 -7.35
C THR A 233 8.93 -20.46 -8.04
N GLY A 234 9.14 -21.74 -8.29
CA GLY A 234 10.27 -22.25 -9.04
C GLY A 234 11.64 -21.78 -8.50
N ARG A 235 12.54 -21.41 -9.42
CA ARG A 235 13.90 -20.93 -9.10
C ARG A 235 13.91 -19.71 -8.19
N PHE A 236 12.95 -18.81 -8.32
CA PHE A 236 12.86 -17.61 -7.49
C PHE A 236 12.54 -17.92 -6.02
N LYS A 237 11.72 -18.91 -5.77
CA LYS A 237 11.47 -19.42 -4.43
C LYS A 237 12.72 -20.04 -3.82
N GLN A 238 13.51 -20.77 -4.62
CA GLN A 238 14.76 -21.38 -4.16
C GLN A 238 15.81 -20.31 -3.81
N ILE A 239 15.93 -19.24 -4.62
CA ILE A 239 16.81 -18.10 -4.29
C ILE A 239 16.39 -17.48 -2.96
N TRP A 240 15.09 -17.19 -2.79
CA TRP A 240 14.57 -16.63 -1.54
C TRP A 240 14.88 -17.50 -0.33
N LYS A 241 14.69 -18.82 -0.47
CA LYS A 241 15.00 -19.81 0.58
C LYS A 241 16.49 -19.82 0.92
N ASN A 242 17.37 -19.86 -0.08
CA ASN A 242 18.82 -19.93 0.11
C ASN A 242 19.40 -18.68 0.80
N GLN A 243 18.73 -17.52 0.66
CA GLN A 243 19.13 -16.25 1.29
C GLN A 243 18.38 -15.98 2.60
N ASN A 244 17.52 -16.91 3.05
CA ASN A 244 16.65 -16.69 4.21
C ASN A 244 15.85 -15.36 4.14
N GLY A 245 15.45 -14.96 2.93
CA GLY A 245 14.71 -13.72 2.70
C GLY A 245 15.50 -12.43 2.91
N CYS A 246 16.84 -12.49 2.96
CA CYS A 246 17.71 -11.33 3.16
C CYS A 246 18.35 -10.85 1.86
N CYS A 247 18.68 -9.57 1.78
CA CYS A 247 19.42 -8.99 0.66
C CYS A 247 20.86 -9.49 0.63
N HIS A 248 21.33 -9.91 -0.55
CA HIS A 248 22.71 -10.40 -0.71
C HIS A 248 23.79 -9.36 -0.44
N HIS A 249 23.50 -8.07 -0.68
CA HIS A 249 24.49 -7.00 -0.49
C HIS A 249 24.55 -6.46 0.93
N CYS A 250 23.41 -6.21 1.58
CA CYS A 250 23.38 -5.59 2.91
C CYS A 250 23.04 -6.58 4.04
N GLY A 251 22.64 -7.81 3.73
CA GLY A 251 22.25 -8.81 4.72
C GLY A 251 20.91 -8.56 5.44
N LEU A 252 20.28 -7.41 5.23
CA LEU A 252 19.03 -7.06 5.89
C LEU A 252 17.84 -7.84 5.31
N PRO A 253 16.83 -8.17 6.15
CA PRO A 253 15.58 -8.76 5.68
C PRO A 253 14.91 -7.91 4.61
N MET A 254 14.36 -8.56 3.57
CA MET A 254 13.60 -7.91 2.51
C MET A 254 12.11 -8.12 2.71
N ASP A 255 11.31 -7.05 2.57
CA ASP A 255 9.87 -7.18 2.42
C ASP A 255 9.52 -7.57 0.98
N ILE A 256 8.40 -8.31 0.80
CA ILE A 256 7.89 -8.59 -0.56
C ILE A 256 7.48 -7.32 -1.31
N GLN A 257 7.29 -6.23 -0.62
CA GLN A 257 6.95 -4.93 -1.20
C GLN A 257 8.17 -4.13 -1.61
N ASP A 258 9.37 -4.50 -1.14
CA ASP A 258 10.60 -3.82 -1.51
C ASP A 258 10.86 -3.94 -3.00
N GLU A 259 11.35 -2.88 -3.61
CA GLU A 259 11.89 -2.93 -4.96
C GLU A 259 13.19 -3.76 -4.92
N ARG A 260 13.17 -4.90 -5.62
CA ARG A 260 14.28 -5.84 -5.66
C ARG A 260 14.65 -6.23 -7.07
N GLU A 261 15.89 -6.62 -7.24
CA GLU A 261 16.45 -7.05 -8.50
C GLU A 261 17.17 -8.40 -8.33
N ILE A 262 17.37 -9.08 -9.47
CA ILE A 262 18.21 -10.28 -9.50
C ILE A 262 19.64 -9.83 -9.81
N PHE A 263 20.52 -10.10 -8.89
CA PHE A 263 21.94 -9.91 -9.02
C PHE A 263 22.61 -11.22 -9.45
N PHE A 264 23.49 -11.15 -10.46
CA PHE A 264 24.31 -12.27 -10.88
C PHE A 264 25.69 -12.16 -10.24
N LYS A 265 26.06 -13.13 -9.39
CA LYS A 265 27.36 -13.18 -8.69
C LYS A 265 28.51 -13.18 -9.69
N VAL A 266 28.39 -13.98 -10.76
CA VAL A 266 29.20 -13.94 -11.96
C VAL A 266 28.37 -13.28 -13.06
N PRO A 267 28.75 -12.10 -13.58
CA PRO A 267 28.02 -11.41 -14.63
C PRO A 267 27.89 -12.24 -15.90
N LYS A 268 26.77 -12.09 -16.62
CA LYS A 268 26.55 -12.76 -17.91
C LYS A 268 27.66 -12.45 -18.93
N SER A 269 28.17 -11.22 -18.92
CA SER A 269 29.31 -10.80 -19.76
C SER A 269 30.62 -11.53 -19.47
N LYS A 270 30.72 -12.19 -18.31
CA LYS A 270 31.85 -13.03 -17.89
C LYS A 270 31.49 -14.52 -17.86
N GLY A 271 30.52 -14.95 -18.66
CA GLY A 271 30.10 -16.36 -18.76
C GLY A 271 29.17 -16.86 -17.65
N GLY A 272 28.64 -15.97 -16.81
CA GLY A 272 27.70 -16.35 -15.75
C GLY A 272 26.39 -16.86 -16.30
N LYS A 273 25.95 -18.04 -15.84
CA LYS A 273 24.71 -18.71 -16.25
C LYS A 273 23.54 -18.28 -15.36
N GLU A 274 22.31 -18.36 -15.89
CA GLU A 274 21.06 -18.13 -15.14
C GLU A 274 20.68 -19.33 -14.25
N GLU A 275 21.57 -19.72 -13.37
CA GLU A 275 21.38 -20.80 -12.42
C GLU A 275 21.15 -20.24 -11.01
N VAL A 276 20.37 -20.94 -10.18
CA VAL A 276 20.04 -20.51 -8.81
C VAL A 276 21.28 -20.18 -7.98
N ARG A 277 22.36 -20.95 -8.15
CA ARG A 277 23.65 -20.73 -7.45
C ARG A 277 24.32 -19.39 -7.81
N ASN A 278 24.09 -18.92 -9.06
CA ASN A 278 24.65 -17.65 -9.57
C ASN A 278 23.73 -16.46 -9.38
N MET A 279 22.47 -16.67 -8.97
CA MET A 279 21.46 -15.63 -8.82
C MET A 279 21.24 -15.31 -7.34
N ALA A 280 21.04 -14.03 -7.06
CA ALA A 280 20.70 -13.55 -5.71
C ALA A 280 19.69 -12.40 -5.79
N TYR A 281 18.82 -12.29 -4.80
CA TYR A 281 17.99 -11.10 -4.59
C TYR A 281 18.79 -10.01 -3.90
N VAL A 282 18.62 -8.81 -4.39
CA VAL A 282 19.15 -7.58 -3.77
C VAL A 282 18.08 -6.51 -3.74
N HIS A 283 18.11 -5.60 -2.78
CA HIS A 283 17.34 -4.38 -2.88
C HIS A 283 17.84 -3.59 -4.09
N LYS A 284 16.95 -2.98 -4.84
CA LYS A 284 17.31 -2.18 -6.01
C LYS A 284 18.32 -1.08 -5.66
N TYR A 285 18.09 -0.38 -4.55
CA TYR A 285 19.01 0.62 -4.05
C TYR A 285 20.40 0.05 -3.72
N CYS A 286 20.48 -1.12 -3.06
CA CYS A 286 21.74 -1.77 -2.76
C CYS A 286 22.50 -2.19 -4.03
N ASN A 287 21.76 -2.59 -5.08
CA ASN A 287 22.34 -2.93 -6.37
C ASN A 287 22.94 -1.70 -7.08
N GLN A 288 22.22 -0.58 -7.06
CA GLN A 288 22.72 0.69 -7.59
C GLN A 288 24.00 1.14 -6.88
N LEU A 289 24.02 1.17 -5.56
CA LEU A 289 25.22 1.51 -4.78
C LEU A 289 26.40 0.58 -5.05
N TYR A 290 26.14 -0.71 -5.26
CA TYR A 290 27.19 -1.67 -5.59
C TYR A 290 27.88 -1.32 -6.92
N PHE A 291 27.11 -0.99 -7.96
CA PHE A 291 27.67 -0.61 -9.25
C PHE A 291 28.34 0.77 -9.23
N GLU A 292 27.78 1.76 -8.52
CA GLU A 292 28.40 3.08 -8.36
C GLU A 292 29.76 3.01 -7.67
N ARG A 293 29.90 2.17 -6.64
CA ARG A 293 31.21 1.97 -5.97
C ARG A 293 32.24 1.32 -6.89
N ARG A 294 31.81 0.37 -7.73
CA ARG A 294 32.71 -0.27 -8.71
C ARG A 294 33.08 0.61 -9.89
N ALA A 295 32.26 1.57 -10.23
CA ALA A 295 32.58 2.54 -11.28
C ALA A 295 33.58 3.62 -10.82
N LYS A 296 33.72 3.80 -9.49
CA LYS A 296 34.66 4.75 -8.86
C LYS A 296 35.99 4.11 -8.43
N ALA A 297 36.06 2.79 -8.44
CA ALA A 297 37.27 2.00 -8.12
C ALA A 297 37.93 1.51 -9.39
#